data_b538f69aff3728ca5d10112f9148c07d
#
_entry.id   b538f69aff3728ca5d10112f9148c07d
#
_cell.length_a   1.000
_cell.length_b   1.000
_cell.length_c   1.000
_cell.angle_alpha   90.00
_cell.angle_beta   90.00
_cell.angle_gamma   90.00
#
_symmetry.space_group_name_H-M   'P 1'
#
loop_
_entity.id
_entity.type
_entity.pdbx_description
1 polymer ?
#
loop_
_entity_poly.entity_id
_entity_poly.type
_entity_poly.pdbx_seq_one_letter_code
_entity_poly.pdbx_strand_id
1 'polypeptide(L)'
;MDFFSDRELGKSVGISEEISNELFNGILALYERYQNNLAKQFPAHCPDGGAVVGLDRSAFSDAAKALIPNMEFIRCTSAFDECPDKYAILDSIEFVYENLWDYKVGQYHSYFRHDHLDLLNTRECRKTFKDEINQMLERNGVVFYLDTDGKIKRQLPAEMDSLIQKLKIHTADQRLNELIQQATEDIRKPELKDRTYALEKLWDAFERMKTFYSPDKKKSSDQVFQKAASATPQFASVLTDESQCLTKIGNTYQIRHFETDKIQITDPKLIDYLYYRMLSLISLCVEQV
;
A
#
# COMPACT_ATOMS: atom_id res chain seq x y z
N MET A 1 11.64 18.05 -0.28
CA MET A 1 13.00 18.63 -0.54
C MET A 1 13.59 17.87 -1.71
N ASP A 2 14.15 18.56 -2.68
CA ASP A 2 14.74 17.94 -3.87
C ASP A 2 16.27 18.00 -3.74
N PHE A 3 16.89 16.85 -3.53
CA PHE A 3 18.33 16.76 -3.28
C PHE A 3 19.12 16.71 -4.59
N PHE A 4 20.42 17.01 -4.53
CA PHE A 4 21.31 16.96 -5.69
C PHE A 4 21.27 15.59 -6.39
N SER A 5 21.36 14.50 -5.63
CA SER A 5 21.30 13.14 -6.19
C SER A 5 19.99 12.83 -6.91
N ASP A 6 18.85 13.37 -6.43
CA ASP A 6 17.55 13.16 -7.07
C ASP A 6 17.50 13.84 -8.46
N ARG A 7 18.14 15.00 -8.58
CA ARG A 7 18.19 15.76 -9.84
C ARG A 7 19.15 15.15 -10.86
N GLU A 8 20.27 14.59 -10.40
CA GLU A 8 21.32 14.05 -11.28
C GLU A 8 21.12 12.59 -11.65
N LEU A 9 20.62 11.78 -10.71
CA LEU A 9 20.52 10.32 -10.86
C LEU A 9 19.07 9.84 -11.01
N GLY A 10 18.10 10.74 -10.86
CA GLY A 10 16.69 10.40 -10.75
C GLY A 10 16.35 9.89 -9.35
N LYS A 11 15.05 9.83 -9.07
CA LYS A 11 14.55 9.30 -7.80
C LYS A 11 14.70 7.79 -7.73
N SER A 12 14.98 7.28 -6.54
CA SER A 12 15.05 5.85 -6.28
C SER A 12 13.68 5.20 -6.52
N VAL A 13 13.66 4.11 -7.28
CA VAL A 13 12.48 3.24 -7.37
C VAL A 13 12.52 2.29 -6.18
N GLY A 14 11.44 2.22 -5.42
CA GLY A 14 11.34 1.31 -4.29
C GLY A 14 11.48 -0.15 -4.73
N ILE A 15 12.50 -0.83 -4.20
CA ILE A 15 12.82 -2.23 -4.49
C ILE A 15 12.88 -3.11 -3.23
N SER A 16 12.92 -2.48 -2.04
CA SER A 16 13.04 -3.17 -0.75
C SER A 16 11.74 -3.12 0.03
N GLU A 17 11.38 -4.23 0.63
CA GLU A 17 10.31 -4.29 1.64
C GLU A 17 10.86 -4.14 3.06
N GLU A 18 12.17 -4.06 3.23
CA GLU A 18 12.82 -3.96 4.54
C GLU A 18 13.03 -2.49 4.93
N ILE A 19 12.89 -2.21 6.21
CA ILE A 19 13.14 -0.90 6.82
C ILE A 19 14.43 -1.03 7.64
N SER A 20 15.48 -0.28 7.25
CA SER A 20 16.74 -0.31 7.98
C SER A 20 16.62 0.42 9.34
N ASN A 21 17.56 0.11 10.26
CA ASN A 21 17.63 0.78 11.55
C ASN A 21 17.85 2.30 11.40
N GLU A 22 18.62 2.72 10.41
CA GLU A 22 18.86 4.14 10.12
C GLU A 22 17.57 4.84 9.69
N LEU A 23 16.78 4.18 8.82
CA LEU A 23 15.49 4.71 8.39
C LEU A 23 14.52 4.76 9.56
N PHE A 24 14.43 3.70 10.37
CA PHE A 24 13.57 3.68 11.57
C PHE A 24 13.96 4.80 12.55
N ASN A 25 15.25 4.98 12.84
CA ASN A 25 15.72 6.08 13.68
C ASN A 25 15.36 7.47 13.11
N GLY A 26 15.41 7.59 11.80
CA GLY A 26 14.96 8.80 11.09
C GLY A 26 13.44 9.05 11.27
N ILE A 27 12.63 8.00 11.18
CA ILE A 27 11.18 8.06 11.42
C ILE A 27 10.90 8.48 12.87
N LEU A 28 11.63 7.92 13.86
CA LEU A 28 11.50 8.36 15.26
C LEU A 28 11.86 9.84 15.44
N ALA A 29 12.92 10.31 14.77
CA ALA A 29 13.27 11.73 14.80
C ALA A 29 12.17 12.63 14.20
N LEU A 30 11.46 12.12 13.18
CA LEU A 30 10.29 12.81 12.64
C LEU A 30 9.15 12.86 13.65
N TYR A 31 8.85 11.76 14.36
CA TYR A 31 7.82 11.74 15.41
C TYR A 31 8.10 12.76 16.51
N GLU A 32 9.36 12.91 16.91
CA GLU A 32 9.77 13.95 17.88
C GLU A 32 9.44 15.37 17.40
N ARG A 33 9.58 15.66 16.11
CA ARG A 33 9.21 16.97 15.55
C ARG A 33 7.70 17.22 15.58
N TYR A 34 6.91 16.15 15.48
CA TYR A 34 5.44 16.22 15.51
C TYR A 34 4.82 15.97 16.89
N GLN A 35 5.62 15.91 17.97
CA GLN A 35 5.12 15.58 19.32
C GLN A 35 3.97 16.49 19.77
N ASN A 36 4.04 17.79 19.50
CA ASN A 36 2.99 18.72 19.89
C ASN A 36 1.70 18.55 19.07
N ASN A 37 1.79 18.00 17.86
CA ASN A 37 0.63 17.63 17.05
C ASN A 37 -0.13 16.41 17.61
N LEU A 38 0.51 15.60 18.46
CA LEU A 38 -0.10 14.46 19.15
C LEU A 38 -0.74 14.87 20.50
N ALA A 39 -0.44 16.06 21.00
CA ALA A 39 -0.86 16.53 22.31
C ALA A 39 -2.39 16.62 22.48
N LYS A 40 -3.16 16.72 21.41
CA LYS A 40 -4.62 16.71 21.47
C LYS A 40 -5.18 15.35 21.90
N GLN A 41 -4.57 14.26 21.48
CA GLN A 41 -5.00 12.91 21.84
C GLN A 41 -4.33 12.41 23.13
N PHE A 42 -3.11 12.88 23.39
CA PHE A 42 -2.30 12.49 24.53
C PHE A 42 -1.75 13.73 25.24
N PRO A 43 -2.60 14.48 25.95
CA PRO A 43 -2.21 15.76 26.52
C PRO A 43 -1.37 15.64 27.79
N ALA A 44 -0.21 16.29 27.81
CA ALA A 44 0.48 16.64 29.04
C ALA A 44 -0.07 18.00 29.53
N HIS A 45 -0.47 18.06 30.80
CA HIS A 45 -1.09 19.26 31.38
C HIS A 45 -0.10 20.07 32.18
N CYS A 46 -0.33 21.39 32.20
CA CYS A 46 0.38 22.30 33.07
C CYS A 46 0.05 21.99 34.55
N PRO A 47 1.04 21.97 35.46
CA PRO A 47 0.81 21.72 36.87
C PRO A 47 -0.13 22.75 37.54
N ASP A 48 -0.21 23.99 37.02
CA ASP A 48 -1.06 25.07 37.56
C ASP A 48 -2.49 25.06 37.00
N GLY A 49 -2.84 24.10 36.12
CA GLY A 49 -4.18 24.09 35.52
C GLY A 49 -4.35 23.11 34.37
N GLY A 50 -5.51 23.17 33.72
CA GLY A 50 -5.85 22.23 32.63
C GLY A 50 -5.26 22.56 31.26
N ALA A 51 -4.40 23.60 31.15
CA ALA A 51 -3.77 23.92 29.85
C ALA A 51 -2.85 22.82 29.38
N VAL A 52 -2.88 22.49 28.08
CA VAL A 52 -2.01 21.50 27.47
C VAL A 52 -0.66 22.15 27.18
N VAL A 53 0.43 21.43 27.49
CA VAL A 53 1.80 21.94 27.33
C VAL A 53 2.64 21.06 26.37
N GLY A 54 2.12 19.94 25.92
CA GLY A 54 2.81 19.03 25.04
C GLY A 54 2.22 17.63 25.06
N LEU A 55 3.01 16.67 24.60
CA LEU A 55 2.69 15.26 24.53
C LEU A 55 2.96 14.56 25.87
N ASP A 56 1.97 13.84 26.40
CA ASP A 56 2.20 12.80 27.39
C ASP A 56 2.79 11.56 26.69
N ARG A 57 4.11 11.41 26.79
CA ARG A 57 4.87 10.33 26.13
C ARG A 57 4.51 8.94 26.64
N SER A 58 4.15 8.83 27.94
CA SER A 58 3.76 7.55 28.53
C SER A 58 2.41 7.12 27.98
N ALA A 59 1.41 8.00 28.02
CA ALA A 59 0.08 7.72 27.48
C ALA A 59 0.12 7.39 25.98
N PHE A 60 0.92 8.11 25.20
CA PHE A 60 1.15 7.81 23.78
C PHE A 60 1.76 6.43 23.58
N SER A 61 2.85 6.12 24.28
CA SER A 61 3.55 4.84 24.16
C SER A 61 2.67 3.66 24.58
N ASP A 62 1.93 3.81 25.68
CA ASP A 62 1.03 2.76 26.17
C ASP A 62 -0.12 2.50 25.18
N ALA A 63 -0.71 3.56 24.63
CA ALA A 63 -1.75 3.43 23.62
C ALA A 63 -1.25 2.76 22.34
N ALA A 64 -0.06 3.15 21.87
CA ALA A 64 0.54 2.53 20.70
C ALA A 64 0.86 1.05 20.93
N LYS A 65 1.51 0.69 22.06
CA LYS A 65 1.83 -0.71 22.42
C LYS A 65 0.61 -1.60 22.59
N ALA A 66 -0.50 -1.03 23.04
CA ALA A 66 -1.77 -1.77 23.15
C ALA A 66 -2.36 -2.16 21.78
N LEU A 67 -2.06 -1.40 20.73
CA LEU A 67 -2.58 -1.60 19.38
C LEU A 67 -1.55 -2.29 18.45
N ILE A 68 -0.26 -2.03 18.67
CA ILE A 68 0.84 -2.49 17.82
C ILE A 68 1.75 -3.39 18.67
N PRO A 69 1.56 -4.72 18.59
CA PRO A 69 2.41 -5.66 19.32
C PRO A 69 3.91 -5.45 18.99
N ASN A 70 4.76 -5.51 20.01
CA ASN A 70 6.22 -5.38 19.89
C ASN A 70 6.72 -4.03 19.38
N MET A 71 5.88 -2.98 19.37
CA MET A 71 6.34 -1.64 19.02
C MET A 71 7.09 -0.98 20.17
N GLU A 72 8.34 -0.61 19.93
CA GLU A 72 9.17 0.18 20.83
C GLU A 72 9.62 1.47 20.13
N PHE A 73 9.40 2.62 20.76
CA PHE A 73 9.81 3.94 20.26
C PHE A 73 11.24 4.28 20.72
N ILE A 74 12.15 3.31 20.62
CA ILE A 74 13.55 3.42 21.06
C ILE A 74 14.45 3.27 19.85
N ARG A 75 15.47 4.12 19.77
CA ARG A 75 16.46 4.09 18.69
C ARG A 75 17.26 2.80 18.70
N CYS A 76 17.40 2.19 17.54
CA CYS A 76 18.24 1.03 17.32
C CYS A 76 19.65 1.48 16.93
N THR A 77 20.57 1.45 17.87
CA THR A 77 21.94 1.98 17.71
C THR A 77 23.01 0.90 17.65
N SER A 78 22.66 -0.31 18.04
CA SER A 78 23.56 -1.47 18.06
C SER A 78 22.91 -2.70 17.43
N ALA A 79 23.74 -3.66 17.05
CA ALA A 79 23.26 -4.96 16.52
C ALA A 79 22.56 -5.84 17.59
N PHE A 80 22.62 -5.41 18.86
CA PHE A 80 21.98 -6.11 19.98
C PHE A 80 20.64 -5.47 20.39
N ASP A 81 20.25 -4.36 19.74
CA ASP A 81 18.97 -3.73 20.04
C ASP A 81 17.85 -4.56 19.39
N GLU A 82 16.81 -4.86 20.16
CA GLU A 82 15.58 -5.47 19.64
C GLU A 82 14.74 -4.38 18.96
N CYS A 83 14.93 -4.25 17.65
CA CYS A 83 14.18 -3.29 16.84
C CYS A 83 12.82 -3.88 16.45
N PRO A 84 11.77 -3.05 16.36
CA PRO A 84 10.49 -3.49 15.85
C PRO A 84 10.62 -4.05 14.42
N ASP A 85 9.80 -5.03 14.09
CA ASP A 85 9.73 -5.52 12.72
C ASP A 85 9.11 -4.46 11.78
N LYS A 86 9.22 -4.69 10.48
CA LYS A 86 8.72 -3.75 9.48
C LYS A 86 7.22 -3.45 9.61
N TYR A 87 6.41 -4.43 10.02
CA TYR A 87 4.97 -4.24 10.15
C TYR A 87 4.64 -3.35 11.34
N ALA A 88 5.30 -3.56 12.48
CA ALA A 88 5.15 -2.69 13.65
C ALA A 88 5.58 -1.25 13.33
N ILE A 89 6.65 -1.06 12.55
CA ILE A 89 7.09 0.27 12.11
C ILE A 89 6.03 0.91 11.19
N LEU A 90 5.52 0.17 10.19
CA LEU A 90 4.48 0.66 9.27
C LEU A 90 3.18 1.00 9.99
N ASP A 91 2.74 0.14 10.92
CA ASP A 91 1.58 0.40 11.78
C ASP A 91 1.77 1.64 12.64
N SER A 92 3.00 1.89 13.13
CA SER A 92 3.30 3.10 13.91
C SER A 92 3.18 4.37 13.06
N ILE A 93 3.50 4.33 11.78
CA ILE A 93 3.30 5.45 10.86
C ILE A 93 1.81 5.78 10.72
N GLU A 94 0.97 4.76 10.50
CA GLU A 94 -0.48 4.94 10.44
C GLU A 94 -1.04 5.46 11.78
N PHE A 95 -0.61 4.88 12.90
CA PHE A 95 -1.03 5.30 14.24
C PHE A 95 -0.68 6.76 14.51
N VAL A 96 0.54 7.18 14.23
CA VAL A 96 0.95 8.58 14.39
C VAL A 96 0.10 9.48 13.49
N TYR A 97 -0.03 9.17 12.20
CA TYR A 97 -0.83 9.96 11.25
C TYR A 97 -2.26 10.16 11.73
N GLU A 98 -2.92 9.11 12.22
CA GLU A 98 -4.32 9.20 12.72
C GLU A 98 -4.47 10.09 13.95
N ASN A 99 -3.43 10.20 14.77
CA ASN A 99 -3.46 10.99 16.00
C ASN A 99 -2.91 12.41 15.84
N LEU A 100 -2.47 12.81 14.64
CA LEU A 100 -1.99 14.18 14.38
C LEU A 100 -3.14 15.17 14.29
N TRP A 101 -2.95 16.32 14.98
CA TRP A 101 -3.83 17.48 14.96
C TRP A 101 -2.99 18.76 14.90
N ASP A 102 -3.57 19.82 14.36
CA ASP A 102 -2.92 21.13 14.37
C ASP A 102 -3.00 21.79 15.75
N TYR A 103 -2.03 22.63 16.03
CA TYR A 103 -1.96 23.45 17.23
C TYR A 103 -1.39 24.82 16.91
N LYS A 104 -1.55 25.76 17.85
CA LYS A 104 -0.82 27.03 17.89
C LYS A 104 -0.11 27.13 19.21
N VAL A 105 1.04 27.81 19.21
CA VAL A 105 1.69 28.22 20.46
C VAL A 105 0.85 29.32 21.09
N GLY A 106 0.36 29.05 22.29
CA GLY A 106 -0.47 29.95 23.08
C GLY A 106 0.35 30.77 24.06
N GLN A 107 -0.18 30.97 25.27
CA GLN A 107 0.43 31.81 26.29
C GLN A 107 1.67 31.13 26.89
N TYR A 108 2.79 31.88 27.00
CA TYR A 108 3.99 31.44 27.73
C TYR A 108 3.76 31.49 29.25
N HIS A 109 4.04 30.37 29.93
CA HIS A 109 3.97 30.26 31.38
C HIS A 109 5.37 30.45 31.99
N SER A 110 5.65 31.65 32.47
CA SER A 110 7.01 32.06 32.91
C SER A 110 7.54 31.26 34.10
N TYR A 111 6.70 30.87 35.04
CA TYR A 111 7.10 30.11 36.24
C TYR A 111 7.62 28.72 35.89
N PHE A 112 6.89 27.97 35.03
CA PHE A 112 7.29 26.63 34.59
C PHE A 112 8.12 26.67 33.31
N ARG A 113 8.35 27.82 32.69
CA ARG A 113 9.17 28.04 31.48
C ARG A 113 8.74 27.18 30.31
N HIS A 114 7.41 27.11 30.06
CA HIS A 114 6.84 26.42 28.93
C HIS A 114 5.71 27.25 28.27
N ASP A 115 5.45 26.92 27.01
CA ASP A 115 4.28 27.46 26.31
C ASP A 115 3.07 26.57 26.53
N HIS A 116 1.91 27.17 26.62
CA HIS A 116 0.64 26.46 26.51
C HIS A 116 0.33 26.21 25.01
N LEU A 117 -0.38 25.15 24.69
CA LEU A 117 -0.79 24.81 23.35
C LEU A 117 -2.27 25.04 23.14
N ASP A 118 -2.63 25.87 22.16
CA ASP A 118 -3.99 26.04 21.68
C ASP A 118 -4.29 24.97 20.65
N LEU A 119 -5.05 23.94 21.06
CA LEU A 119 -5.35 22.78 20.23
C LEU A 119 -6.44 23.11 19.20
N LEU A 120 -6.17 22.85 17.92
CA LEU A 120 -7.10 23.12 16.83
C LEU A 120 -7.94 21.89 16.46
N ASN A 121 -9.04 22.12 15.72
CA ASN A 121 -9.90 21.07 15.18
C ASN A 121 -9.58 20.79 13.69
N THR A 122 -8.38 21.15 13.24
CA THR A 122 -7.89 20.90 11.88
C THR A 122 -6.77 19.87 11.90
N ARG A 123 -6.44 19.29 10.74
CA ARG A 123 -5.44 18.25 10.57
C ARG A 123 -4.56 18.52 9.35
N GLU A 124 -4.28 19.80 9.06
CA GLU A 124 -3.46 20.19 7.90
C GLU A 124 -2.02 19.67 7.99
N CYS A 125 -1.50 19.52 9.21
CA CYS A 125 -0.19 18.93 9.49
C CYS A 125 -0.02 17.52 8.91
N ARG A 126 -1.11 16.76 8.75
CA ARG A 126 -1.08 15.40 8.16
C ARG A 126 -0.50 15.38 6.75
N LYS A 127 -0.79 16.41 5.94
CA LYS A 127 -0.26 16.49 4.58
C LYS A 127 1.26 16.58 4.60
N THR A 128 1.81 17.49 5.42
CA THR A 128 3.26 17.68 5.53
C THR A 128 3.94 16.43 6.10
N PHE A 129 3.36 15.84 7.15
CA PHE A 129 3.86 14.59 7.73
C PHE A 129 3.92 13.47 6.69
N LYS A 130 2.83 13.26 5.93
CA LYS A 130 2.77 12.27 4.85
C LYS A 130 3.88 12.49 3.82
N ASP A 131 4.04 13.73 3.36
CA ASP A 131 5.03 14.06 2.34
C ASP A 131 6.47 13.81 2.84
N GLU A 132 6.75 14.10 4.13
CA GLU A 132 8.05 13.84 4.76
C GLU A 132 8.32 12.34 4.94
N ILE A 133 7.33 11.56 5.44
CA ILE A 133 7.44 10.10 5.56
C ILE A 133 7.69 9.47 4.18
N ASN A 134 6.90 9.85 3.18
CA ASN A 134 7.03 9.29 1.84
C ASN A 134 8.38 9.62 1.22
N GLN A 135 8.91 10.83 1.45
CA GLN A 135 10.26 11.19 1.01
C GLN A 135 11.33 10.31 1.67
N MET A 136 11.19 10.01 2.97
CA MET A 136 12.13 9.14 3.67
C MET A 136 12.08 7.71 3.14
N LEU A 137 10.88 7.14 2.95
CA LEU A 137 10.69 5.79 2.40
C LEU A 137 11.25 5.71 0.97
N GLU A 138 10.87 6.64 0.08
CA GLU A 138 11.32 6.71 -1.32
C GLU A 138 12.86 6.77 -1.42
N ARG A 139 13.50 7.65 -0.65
CA ARG A 139 14.96 7.82 -0.70
C ARG A 139 15.74 6.61 -0.16
N ASN A 140 15.14 5.81 0.69
CA ASN A 140 15.72 4.55 1.18
C ASN A 140 15.34 3.35 0.30
N GLY A 141 14.69 3.58 -0.84
CA GLY A 141 14.30 2.52 -1.77
C GLY A 141 13.23 1.58 -1.23
N VAL A 142 12.43 2.03 -0.25
CA VAL A 142 11.34 1.24 0.34
C VAL A 142 10.11 1.31 -0.56
N VAL A 143 9.49 0.15 -0.80
CA VAL A 143 8.31 0.03 -1.68
C VAL A 143 7.01 0.55 -1.07
N PHE A 144 7.01 0.91 0.21
CA PHE A 144 5.82 1.37 0.90
C PHE A 144 5.70 2.89 0.86
N TYR A 145 4.46 3.38 0.90
CA TYR A 145 4.15 4.79 1.04
C TYR A 145 2.87 4.98 1.85
N LEU A 146 2.78 6.12 2.54
CA LEU A 146 1.58 6.55 3.26
C LEU A 146 0.66 7.29 2.28
N ASP A 147 -0.57 6.80 2.10
CA ASP A 147 -1.56 7.43 1.21
C ASP A 147 -2.37 8.52 1.93
N THR A 148 -3.18 9.23 1.19
CA THR A 148 -4.03 10.33 1.68
C THR A 148 -5.13 9.87 2.65
N ASP A 149 -5.51 8.60 2.58
CA ASP A 149 -6.45 7.96 3.50
C ASP A 149 -5.81 7.55 4.84
N GLY A 150 -4.50 7.80 5.01
CA GLY A 150 -3.75 7.44 6.21
C GLY A 150 -3.33 5.97 6.27
N LYS A 151 -3.42 5.26 5.15
CA LYS A 151 -3.04 3.85 5.05
C LYS A 151 -1.71 3.67 4.32
N ILE A 152 -0.91 2.75 4.81
CA ILE A 152 0.29 2.30 4.12
C ILE A 152 -0.12 1.42 2.93
N LYS A 153 0.42 1.77 1.77
CA LYS A 153 0.22 1.02 0.53
C LYS A 153 1.57 0.67 -0.08
N ARG A 154 1.57 -0.40 -0.89
CA ARG A 154 2.75 -0.81 -1.65
C ARG A 154 2.77 -0.09 -3.00
N GLN A 155 3.91 0.47 -3.35
CA GLN A 155 4.16 1.02 -4.67
C GLN A 155 4.27 -0.12 -5.69
N LEU A 156 3.53 -0.01 -6.77
CA LEU A 156 3.62 -0.93 -7.89
C LEU A 156 4.65 -0.43 -8.91
N PRO A 157 5.21 -1.33 -9.78
CA PRO A 157 5.93 -0.88 -10.96
C PRO A 157 5.12 0.14 -11.75
N ALA A 158 5.78 1.18 -12.26
CA ALA A 158 5.10 2.33 -12.88
C ALA A 158 4.17 1.90 -14.04
N GLU A 159 4.56 0.90 -14.80
CA GLU A 159 3.77 0.35 -15.91
C GLU A 159 2.50 -0.35 -15.42
N MET A 160 2.60 -1.12 -14.35
CA MET A 160 1.46 -1.80 -13.72
C MET A 160 0.50 -0.78 -13.10
N ASP A 161 1.04 0.21 -12.40
CA ASP A 161 0.24 1.27 -11.79
C ASP A 161 -0.51 2.08 -12.86
N SER A 162 0.18 2.45 -13.95
CA SER A 162 -0.43 3.13 -15.09
C SER A 162 -1.52 2.29 -15.75
N LEU A 163 -1.34 0.97 -15.88
CA LEU A 163 -2.34 0.07 -16.41
C LEU A 163 -3.59 0.04 -15.52
N ILE A 164 -3.41 -0.11 -14.21
CA ILE A 164 -4.52 -0.12 -13.24
C ILE A 164 -5.28 1.22 -13.26
N GLN A 165 -4.58 2.36 -13.29
CA GLN A 165 -5.22 3.68 -13.31
C GLN A 165 -6.04 3.93 -14.60
N LYS A 166 -5.60 3.37 -15.72
CA LYS A 166 -6.30 3.52 -17.01
C LYS A 166 -7.40 2.49 -17.22
N LEU A 167 -7.44 1.44 -16.40
CA LEU A 167 -8.38 0.34 -16.53
C LEU A 167 -9.83 0.83 -16.30
N LYS A 168 -10.64 0.80 -17.34
CA LYS A 168 -12.07 1.13 -17.27
C LYS A 168 -12.87 -0.13 -17.04
N ILE A 169 -13.23 -0.38 -15.79
CA ILE A 169 -14.01 -1.56 -15.39
C ILE A 169 -15.49 -1.22 -15.41
N HIS A 170 -16.12 -1.29 -16.58
CA HIS A 170 -17.56 -0.99 -16.77
C HIS A 170 -18.21 -1.98 -17.72
N THR A 171 -18.04 -3.28 -17.45
CA THR A 171 -18.73 -4.33 -18.21
C THR A 171 -20.16 -4.50 -17.71
N ALA A 172 -21.02 -5.13 -18.50
CA ALA A 172 -22.38 -5.51 -18.08
C ALA A 172 -22.40 -6.58 -16.98
N ASP A 173 -21.29 -7.24 -16.70
CA ASP A 173 -21.14 -8.25 -15.65
C ASP A 173 -20.59 -7.63 -14.36
N GLN A 174 -21.50 -7.30 -13.43
CA GLN A 174 -21.14 -6.69 -12.16
C GLN A 174 -20.12 -7.56 -11.37
N ARG A 175 -20.26 -8.89 -11.39
CA ARG A 175 -19.34 -9.76 -10.65
C ARG A 175 -17.93 -9.76 -11.24
N LEU A 176 -17.82 -9.66 -12.57
CA LEU A 176 -16.52 -9.49 -13.24
C LEU A 176 -15.86 -8.17 -12.79
N ASN A 177 -16.64 -7.09 -12.77
CA ASN A 177 -16.16 -5.78 -12.34
C ASN A 177 -15.65 -5.81 -10.87
N GLU A 178 -16.42 -6.43 -9.96
CA GLU A 178 -16.04 -6.59 -8.55
C GLU A 178 -14.74 -7.38 -8.38
N LEU A 179 -14.56 -8.49 -9.11
CA LEU A 179 -13.36 -9.32 -9.04
C LEU A 179 -12.12 -8.56 -9.48
N ILE A 180 -12.21 -7.79 -10.57
CA ILE A 180 -11.10 -6.98 -11.07
C ILE A 180 -10.79 -5.87 -10.07
N GLN A 181 -11.81 -5.19 -9.54
CA GLN A 181 -11.62 -4.14 -8.54
C GLN A 181 -10.92 -4.68 -7.29
N GLN A 182 -11.41 -5.77 -6.71
CA GLN A 182 -10.78 -6.41 -5.55
C GLN A 182 -9.32 -6.79 -5.83
N ALA A 183 -9.04 -7.38 -7.00
CA ALA A 183 -7.68 -7.72 -7.38
C ALA A 183 -6.76 -6.50 -7.46
N THR A 184 -7.25 -5.35 -7.97
CA THR A 184 -6.46 -4.11 -8.09
C THR A 184 -6.26 -3.40 -6.75
N GLU A 185 -7.13 -3.60 -5.78
CA GLU A 185 -6.97 -3.14 -4.41
C GLU A 185 -5.99 -4.02 -3.62
N ASP A 186 -6.15 -5.35 -3.70
CA ASP A 186 -5.36 -6.31 -2.93
C ASP A 186 -3.88 -6.36 -3.35
N ILE A 187 -3.56 -6.15 -4.63
CA ILE A 187 -2.16 -6.14 -5.10
C ILE A 187 -1.32 -5.01 -4.48
N ARG A 188 -1.97 -3.95 -3.99
CA ARG A 188 -1.33 -2.81 -3.32
C ARG A 188 -1.09 -3.03 -1.83
N LYS A 189 -1.63 -4.10 -1.26
CA LYS A 189 -1.45 -4.42 0.15
C LYS A 189 -0.02 -4.92 0.40
N PRO A 190 0.53 -4.67 1.60
CA PRO A 190 1.93 -4.98 1.90
C PRO A 190 2.24 -6.48 1.99
N GLU A 191 1.28 -7.31 2.42
CA GLU A 191 1.56 -8.72 2.69
C GLU A 191 1.57 -9.58 1.42
N LEU A 192 2.45 -10.58 1.40
CA LEU A 192 2.54 -11.54 0.29
C LEU A 192 1.25 -12.31 0.07
N LYS A 193 0.53 -12.66 1.17
CA LYS A 193 -0.76 -13.34 1.08
C LYS A 193 -1.80 -12.52 0.31
N ASP A 194 -1.81 -11.19 0.47
CA ASP A 194 -2.76 -10.31 -0.21
C ASP A 194 -2.46 -10.26 -1.72
N ARG A 195 -1.18 -10.27 -2.11
CA ARG A 195 -0.80 -10.40 -3.53
C ARG A 195 -1.22 -11.75 -4.13
N THR A 196 -1.12 -12.81 -3.33
CA THR A 196 -1.62 -14.14 -3.74
C THR A 196 -3.14 -14.11 -3.92
N TYR A 197 -3.88 -13.49 -3.00
CA TYR A 197 -5.33 -13.29 -3.15
C TYR A 197 -5.68 -12.39 -4.35
N ALA A 198 -4.91 -11.33 -4.58
CA ALA A 198 -5.09 -10.48 -5.76
C ALA A 198 -4.96 -11.30 -7.06
N LEU A 199 -3.95 -12.16 -7.14
CA LEU A 199 -3.75 -13.06 -8.28
C LEU A 199 -4.91 -14.06 -8.41
N GLU A 200 -5.39 -14.65 -7.31
CA GLU A 200 -6.56 -15.54 -7.29
C GLU A 200 -7.81 -14.84 -7.84
N LYS A 201 -8.12 -13.63 -7.34
CA LYS A 201 -9.27 -12.84 -7.79
C LYS A 201 -9.18 -12.49 -9.28
N LEU A 202 -7.97 -12.15 -9.74
CA LEU A 202 -7.75 -11.84 -11.15
C LEU A 202 -7.93 -13.09 -12.03
N TRP A 203 -7.56 -14.27 -11.50
CA TRP A 203 -7.80 -15.54 -12.18
C TRP A 203 -9.28 -15.89 -12.25
N ASP A 204 -10.04 -15.63 -11.18
CA ASP A 204 -11.49 -15.80 -11.17
C ASP A 204 -12.15 -14.85 -12.18
N ALA A 205 -11.68 -13.60 -12.27
CA ALA A 205 -12.14 -12.64 -13.27
C ALA A 205 -11.87 -13.16 -14.71
N PHE A 206 -10.69 -13.70 -14.96
CA PHE A 206 -10.34 -14.30 -16.24
C PHE A 206 -11.23 -15.48 -16.61
N GLU A 207 -11.50 -16.41 -15.68
CA GLU A 207 -12.40 -17.52 -15.93
C GLU A 207 -13.84 -17.06 -16.20
N ARG A 208 -14.31 -16.03 -15.49
CA ARG A 208 -15.61 -15.43 -15.70
C ARG A 208 -15.71 -14.71 -17.05
N MET A 209 -14.69 -13.97 -17.44
CA MET A 209 -14.60 -13.30 -18.73
C MET A 209 -14.75 -14.29 -19.89
N LYS A 210 -14.18 -15.49 -19.79
CA LYS A 210 -14.30 -16.55 -20.81
C LYS A 210 -15.74 -17.05 -21.00
N THR A 211 -16.65 -16.77 -20.08
CA THR A 211 -18.08 -17.14 -20.17
C THR A 211 -19.00 -15.94 -20.36
N PHE A 212 -18.44 -14.76 -20.71
CA PHE A 212 -19.20 -13.49 -20.76
C PHE A 212 -20.40 -13.52 -21.72
N TYR A 213 -20.23 -14.12 -22.92
CA TYR A 213 -21.28 -14.18 -23.94
C TYR A 213 -22.11 -15.48 -23.92
N SER A 214 -21.59 -16.56 -23.37
CA SER A 214 -22.24 -17.87 -23.40
C SER A 214 -21.68 -18.79 -22.32
N PRO A 215 -22.49 -19.75 -21.81
CA PRO A 215 -22.01 -20.83 -20.93
C PRO A 215 -20.97 -21.74 -21.59
N ASP A 216 -20.98 -21.83 -22.93
CA ASP A 216 -19.92 -22.51 -23.70
C ASP A 216 -18.64 -21.67 -23.68
N LYS A 217 -17.70 -22.07 -22.82
CA LYS A 217 -16.44 -21.33 -22.61
C LYS A 217 -15.65 -21.11 -23.89
N LYS A 218 -15.58 -22.12 -24.77
CA LYS A 218 -14.79 -22.04 -26.01
C LYS A 218 -15.43 -21.00 -26.94
N LYS A 219 -16.72 -21.13 -27.20
CA LYS A 219 -17.47 -20.22 -28.09
C LYS A 219 -17.46 -18.78 -27.56
N SER A 220 -17.64 -18.63 -26.25
CA SER A 220 -17.66 -17.31 -25.60
C SER A 220 -16.27 -16.64 -25.61
N SER A 221 -15.21 -17.37 -25.25
CA SER A 221 -13.83 -16.84 -25.27
C SER A 221 -13.40 -16.45 -26.69
N ASP A 222 -13.75 -17.25 -27.73
CA ASP A 222 -13.46 -16.90 -29.12
C ASP A 222 -14.12 -15.56 -29.49
N GLN A 223 -15.37 -15.30 -29.06
CA GLN A 223 -16.04 -14.02 -29.26
C GLN A 223 -15.35 -12.86 -28.55
N VAL A 224 -14.92 -13.07 -27.29
CA VAL A 224 -14.18 -12.04 -26.52
C VAL A 224 -12.90 -11.67 -27.26
N PHE A 225 -12.10 -12.67 -27.68
CA PHE A 225 -10.80 -12.42 -28.34
C PHE A 225 -10.95 -11.85 -29.75
N GLN A 226 -11.97 -12.25 -30.50
CA GLN A 226 -12.29 -11.63 -31.79
C GLN A 226 -12.65 -10.15 -31.65
N LYS A 227 -13.42 -9.77 -30.63
CA LYS A 227 -13.72 -8.36 -30.35
C LYS A 227 -12.49 -7.59 -29.90
N ALA A 228 -11.70 -8.15 -28.98
CA ALA A 228 -10.45 -7.53 -28.52
C ALA A 228 -9.45 -7.31 -29.67
N ALA A 229 -9.43 -8.20 -30.66
CA ALA A 229 -8.60 -8.13 -31.86
C ALA A 229 -9.29 -7.47 -33.07
N SER A 230 -10.37 -6.73 -32.89
CA SER A 230 -11.22 -6.21 -33.99
C SER A 230 -10.44 -5.42 -35.07
N ALA A 231 -9.43 -4.64 -34.66
CA ALA A 231 -8.55 -3.90 -35.58
C ALA A 231 -7.55 -4.78 -36.33
N THR A 232 -7.25 -5.97 -35.84
CA THR A 232 -6.29 -6.94 -36.43
C THR A 232 -6.82 -8.35 -36.18
N PRO A 233 -7.80 -8.85 -36.97
CA PRO A 233 -8.49 -10.12 -36.67
C PRO A 233 -7.58 -11.34 -36.53
N GLN A 234 -6.44 -11.36 -37.25
CA GLN A 234 -5.45 -12.43 -37.14
C GLN A 234 -4.81 -12.52 -35.74
N PHE A 235 -4.85 -11.43 -34.96
CA PHE A 235 -4.32 -11.41 -33.59
C PHE A 235 -5.22 -12.17 -32.61
N ALA A 236 -6.46 -12.48 -32.95
CA ALA A 236 -7.35 -13.28 -32.09
C ALA A 236 -6.78 -14.67 -31.78
N SER A 237 -6.04 -15.29 -32.70
CA SER A 237 -5.34 -16.57 -32.42
C SER A 237 -4.27 -16.42 -31.36
N VAL A 238 -3.50 -15.32 -31.38
CA VAL A 238 -2.48 -15.03 -30.38
C VAL A 238 -3.10 -14.89 -28.99
N LEU A 239 -4.25 -14.18 -28.88
CA LEU A 239 -4.98 -14.04 -27.60
C LEU A 239 -5.54 -15.39 -27.13
N THR A 240 -5.98 -16.24 -28.06
CA THR A 240 -6.45 -17.60 -27.75
C THR A 240 -5.30 -18.46 -27.19
N ASP A 241 -4.13 -18.44 -27.81
CA ASP A 241 -2.93 -19.17 -27.35
C ASP A 241 -2.47 -18.66 -25.99
N GLU A 242 -2.45 -17.35 -25.79
CA GLU A 242 -2.13 -16.74 -24.50
C GLU A 242 -3.12 -17.17 -23.41
N SER A 243 -4.41 -17.16 -23.69
CA SER A 243 -5.45 -17.64 -22.78
C SER A 243 -5.29 -19.11 -22.40
N GLN A 244 -4.92 -19.96 -23.36
CA GLN A 244 -4.64 -21.38 -23.11
C GLN A 244 -3.38 -21.56 -22.24
N CYS A 245 -2.33 -20.78 -22.51
CA CYS A 245 -1.12 -20.78 -21.70
C CYS A 245 -1.40 -20.40 -20.24
N LEU A 246 -2.14 -19.31 -20.01
CA LEU A 246 -2.57 -18.87 -18.68
C LEU A 246 -3.44 -19.92 -18.00
N THR A 247 -4.39 -20.54 -18.71
CA THR A 247 -5.22 -21.63 -18.17
C THR A 247 -4.36 -22.82 -17.72
N LYS A 248 -3.33 -23.19 -18.50
CA LYS A 248 -2.39 -24.25 -18.13
C LYS A 248 -1.60 -23.88 -16.87
N ILE A 249 -1.15 -22.63 -16.75
CA ILE A 249 -0.46 -22.14 -15.55
C ILE A 249 -1.39 -22.27 -14.34
N GLY A 250 -2.63 -21.79 -14.41
CA GLY A 250 -3.60 -21.87 -13.32
C GLY A 250 -3.95 -23.30 -12.90
N ASN A 251 -3.86 -24.26 -13.83
CA ASN A 251 -4.08 -25.69 -13.52
C ASN A 251 -2.85 -26.37 -12.92
N THR A 252 -1.64 -25.85 -13.15
CA THR A 252 -0.38 -26.43 -12.68
C THR A 252 0.04 -25.88 -11.33
N TYR A 253 -0.14 -24.58 -11.14
CA TYR A 253 0.28 -23.89 -9.93
C TYR A 253 -0.90 -23.61 -8.99
N GLN A 254 -0.58 -23.51 -7.69
CA GLN A 254 -1.58 -23.25 -6.63
C GLN A 254 -2.02 -21.78 -6.65
N ILE A 255 -2.86 -21.40 -7.64
CA ILE A 255 -3.36 -20.04 -7.79
C ILE A 255 -4.80 -19.93 -7.23
N ARG A 256 -5.70 -20.86 -7.56
CA ARG A 256 -7.14 -20.82 -7.22
C ARG A 256 -7.56 -21.75 -6.12
N HIS A 257 -6.87 -22.85 -5.94
CA HIS A 257 -7.26 -23.92 -5.04
C HIS A 257 -6.06 -24.39 -4.24
N PHE A 258 -6.22 -24.52 -2.94
CA PHE A 258 -5.19 -25.07 -2.04
C PHE A 258 -5.14 -26.61 -2.15
N GLU A 259 -5.14 -27.11 -3.39
CA GLU A 259 -4.97 -28.55 -3.65
C GLU A 259 -3.51 -28.94 -3.42
N THR A 260 -3.31 -30.03 -2.69
CA THR A 260 -1.97 -30.45 -2.24
C THR A 260 -1.08 -30.98 -3.36
N ASP A 261 -1.63 -31.24 -4.54
CA ASP A 261 -0.94 -31.74 -5.72
C ASP A 261 -0.39 -30.61 -6.64
N LYS A 262 -0.70 -29.34 -6.33
CA LYS A 262 -0.26 -28.19 -7.13
C LYS A 262 0.99 -27.54 -6.58
N ILE A 263 1.78 -26.95 -7.48
CA ILE A 263 3.05 -26.29 -7.16
C ILE A 263 2.75 -24.92 -6.56
N GLN A 264 3.18 -24.68 -5.32
CA GLN A 264 3.05 -23.38 -4.68
C GLN A 264 4.02 -22.36 -5.27
N ILE A 265 3.54 -21.13 -5.53
CA ILE A 265 4.38 -19.99 -5.90
C ILE A 265 4.71 -19.20 -4.64
N THR A 266 5.98 -19.22 -4.24
CA THR A 266 6.47 -18.53 -3.04
C THR A 266 7.29 -17.27 -3.35
N ASP A 267 7.76 -17.13 -4.60
CA ASP A 267 8.52 -15.94 -5.01
C ASP A 267 7.55 -14.78 -5.35
N PRO A 268 7.61 -13.66 -4.61
CA PRO A 268 6.80 -12.49 -4.89
C PRO A 268 6.92 -11.95 -6.31
N LYS A 269 8.12 -12.05 -6.92
CA LYS A 269 8.36 -11.57 -8.28
C LYS A 269 7.60 -12.39 -9.33
N LEU A 270 7.44 -13.70 -9.09
CA LEU A 270 6.65 -14.56 -9.97
C LEU A 270 5.14 -14.26 -9.83
N ILE A 271 4.68 -13.94 -8.63
CA ILE A 271 3.29 -13.51 -8.40
C ILE A 271 3.03 -12.20 -9.12
N ASP A 272 3.89 -11.19 -8.95
CA ASP A 272 3.79 -9.89 -9.63
C ASP A 272 3.82 -10.06 -11.17
N TYR A 273 4.69 -10.91 -11.69
CA TYR A 273 4.77 -11.22 -13.13
C TYR A 273 3.46 -11.83 -13.65
N LEU A 274 2.93 -12.86 -12.96
CA LEU A 274 1.69 -13.52 -13.38
C LEU A 274 0.49 -12.57 -13.27
N TYR A 275 0.45 -11.76 -12.22
CA TYR A 275 -0.57 -10.75 -12.04
C TYR A 275 -0.57 -9.73 -13.19
N TYR A 276 0.60 -9.16 -13.52
CA TYR A 276 0.74 -8.18 -14.59
C TYR A 276 0.36 -8.76 -15.96
N ARG A 277 0.81 -9.97 -16.25
CA ARG A 277 0.49 -10.69 -17.48
C ARG A 277 -1.00 -10.94 -17.64
N MET A 278 -1.67 -11.41 -16.59
CA MET A 278 -3.10 -11.65 -16.57
C MET A 278 -3.90 -10.35 -16.68
N LEU A 279 -3.50 -9.32 -15.91
CA LEU A 279 -4.17 -8.02 -15.93
C LEU A 279 -4.10 -7.38 -17.33
N SER A 280 -2.96 -7.49 -18.01
CA SER A 280 -2.79 -6.96 -19.36
C SER A 280 -3.75 -7.61 -20.36
N LEU A 281 -3.94 -8.93 -20.29
CA LEU A 281 -4.91 -9.63 -21.13
C LEU A 281 -6.35 -9.23 -20.81
N ILE A 282 -6.71 -9.20 -19.51
CA ILE A 282 -8.06 -8.81 -19.07
C ILE A 282 -8.35 -7.37 -19.49
N SER A 283 -7.42 -6.43 -19.27
CA SER A 283 -7.59 -5.01 -19.65
C SER A 283 -7.93 -4.87 -21.13
N LEU A 284 -7.14 -5.54 -22.01
CA LEU A 284 -7.38 -5.51 -23.45
C LEU A 284 -8.77 -6.05 -23.83
N CYS A 285 -9.24 -7.09 -23.14
CA CYS A 285 -10.51 -7.75 -23.45
C CYS A 285 -11.72 -6.98 -22.91
N VAL A 286 -11.66 -6.45 -21.66
CA VAL A 286 -12.80 -5.78 -21.04
C VAL A 286 -13.12 -4.40 -21.63
N GLU A 287 -12.18 -3.78 -22.31
CA GLU A 287 -12.42 -2.53 -23.05
C GLU A 287 -13.39 -2.71 -24.24
N GLN A 288 -13.59 -3.94 -24.69
CA GLN A 288 -14.36 -4.29 -25.88
C GLN A 288 -15.66 -5.08 -25.58
N VAL A 289 -15.95 -5.33 -24.29
CA VAL A 289 -17.13 -6.07 -23.80
C VAL A 289 -18.04 -5.24 -22.86
#